data_75fc447223aa5936065060ffc43d23f0
#
_entry.id   75fc447223aa5936065060ffc43d23f0
#
_cell.length_a   1.000
_cell.length_b   1.000
_cell.length_c   1.000
_cell.angle_alpha   90.00
_cell.angle_beta   90.00
_cell.angle_gamma   90.00
#
_symmetry.space_group_name_H-M   'P 1'
#
loop_
_entity.id
_entity.type
_entity.pdbx_description
1 polymer ?
#
loop_
_entity_poly.entity_id
_entity_poly.type
_entity_poly.pdbx_seq_one_letter_code
_entity_poly.pdbx_strand_id
1 'polypeptide(L)'
;MNQIGNIVDLLVELIKNMSVIIVLAYVLTRTRAYTTIMSKKEASPKQKLGLILVFGIFSIYGTLSGIEIMGAIANIRDLGPAIAGLIGGPWVGLGAGLIGGIHRYTLGGVTYIPCSISTVLAGIVGGLIYHYRKGGFVSITTAVTFMVLMEAFHMGLALVIVKPFSLILPIIQNVSLPMILTNGLGMGIFAFIIHNLIKERETQHTKEMIEGELSVAREIQMSIVPKIFPPFPEKSELDVFAILEPAKEVGGDLYDFFLLDDDHLCFTIGDVSGKGVPASLFMAVTKTLELLRI
;
A
#
# COMPACT_ATOMS: atom_id res chain seq x y z
N MET A 1 -30.99 -2.44 -26.92
CA MET A 1 -30.96 -3.26 -25.67
C MET A 1 -30.42 -4.62 -26.06
N ASN A 2 -29.16 -4.90 -25.84
CA ASN A 2 -28.60 -6.24 -26.01
C ASN A 2 -29.19 -7.12 -24.91
N GLN A 3 -30.00 -8.09 -25.28
CA GLN A 3 -30.44 -9.14 -24.36
C GLN A 3 -29.17 -9.96 -24.01
N ILE A 4 -28.72 -9.86 -22.77
CA ILE A 4 -27.68 -10.72 -22.26
C ILE A 4 -28.24 -12.13 -22.19
N GLY A 5 -27.85 -12.97 -23.14
CA GLY A 5 -28.47 -14.28 -23.38
C GLY A 5 -28.07 -15.35 -22.36
N ASN A 6 -27.01 -15.10 -21.54
CA ASN A 6 -26.60 -16.12 -20.59
C ASN A 6 -25.74 -15.54 -19.42
N ILE A 7 -25.54 -16.33 -18.36
CA ILE A 7 -24.78 -16.00 -17.17
C ILE A 7 -23.33 -15.57 -17.49
N VAL A 8 -22.75 -16.12 -18.55
CA VAL A 8 -21.36 -15.80 -18.97
C VAL A 8 -21.27 -14.36 -19.50
N ASP A 9 -22.24 -13.93 -20.30
CA ASP A 9 -22.27 -12.55 -20.83
C ASP A 9 -22.42 -11.52 -19.70
N LEU A 10 -23.28 -11.83 -18.71
CA LEU A 10 -23.44 -11.02 -17.51
C LEU A 10 -22.12 -10.92 -16.72
N LEU A 11 -21.44 -12.04 -16.52
CA LEU A 11 -20.17 -12.08 -15.82
C LEU A 11 -19.10 -11.23 -16.53
N VAL A 12 -18.99 -11.34 -17.85
CA VAL A 12 -18.05 -10.57 -18.67
C VAL A 12 -18.31 -9.06 -18.54
N GLU A 13 -19.55 -8.63 -18.62
CA GLU A 13 -19.91 -7.20 -18.48
C GLU A 13 -19.62 -6.68 -17.06
N LEU A 14 -19.95 -7.44 -16.02
CA LEU A 14 -19.61 -7.06 -14.64
C LEU A 14 -18.11 -6.98 -14.41
N ILE A 15 -17.30 -7.88 -15.01
CA ILE A 15 -15.83 -7.82 -14.93
C ILE A 15 -15.29 -6.59 -15.64
N LYS A 16 -15.81 -6.21 -16.79
CA LYS A 16 -15.41 -4.97 -17.47
C LYS A 16 -15.67 -3.74 -16.59
N ASN A 17 -16.85 -3.66 -15.99
CA ASN A 17 -17.23 -2.55 -15.13
C ASN A 17 -16.39 -2.50 -13.84
N MET A 18 -16.09 -3.66 -13.26
CA MET A 18 -15.18 -3.81 -12.12
C MET A 18 -13.77 -3.30 -12.44
N SER A 19 -13.25 -3.58 -13.64
CA SER A 19 -11.92 -3.15 -14.07
C SER A 19 -11.74 -1.64 -14.00
N VAL A 20 -12.78 -0.87 -14.35
CA VAL A 20 -12.78 0.60 -14.24
C VAL A 20 -12.62 1.04 -12.78
N ILE A 21 -13.39 0.45 -11.86
CA ILE A 21 -13.29 0.77 -10.42
C ILE A 21 -11.89 0.45 -9.88
N ILE A 22 -11.32 -0.70 -10.27
CA ILE A 22 -9.99 -1.11 -9.84
C ILE A 22 -8.91 -0.15 -10.32
N VAL A 23 -8.94 0.26 -11.60
CA VAL A 23 -8.00 1.23 -12.16
C VAL A 23 -8.09 2.57 -11.42
N LEU A 24 -9.30 3.06 -11.20
CA LEU A 24 -9.52 4.31 -10.47
C LEU A 24 -9.08 4.21 -9.00
N ALA A 25 -9.36 3.09 -8.35
CA ALA A 25 -8.90 2.81 -6.99
C ALA A 25 -7.37 2.74 -6.93
N TYR A 26 -6.72 2.10 -7.90
CA TYR A 26 -5.25 2.07 -8.03
C TYR A 26 -4.66 3.47 -8.16
N VAL A 27 -5.19 4.30 -9.05
CA VAL A 27 -4.75 5.71 -9.20
C VAL A 27 -4.91 6.47 -7.89
N LEU A 28 -6.04 6.29 -7.19
CA LEU A 28 -6.29 6.91 -5.89
C LEU A 28 -5.22 6.54 -4.86
N THR A 29 -4.77 5.28 -4.84
CA THR A 29 -3.74 4.81 -3.89
C THR A 29 -2.38 5.49 -4.08
N ARG A 30 -2.10 6.07 -5.24
CA ARG A 30 -0.89 6.85 -5.54
C ARG A 30 -1.01 8.33 -5.12
N THR A 31 -2.18 8.78 -4.66
CA THR A 31 -2.37 10.17 -4.21
C THR A 31 -1.79 10.40 -2.81
N ARG A 32 -1.33 11.65 -2.56
CA ARG A 32 -0.85 12.08 -1.23
C ARG A 32 -1.91 11.90 -0.13
N ALA A 33 -3.18 12.12 -0.44
CA ALA A 33 -4.26 11.96 0.51
C ALA A 33 -4.34 10.52 1.04
N TYR A 34 -4.30 9.54 0.14
CA TYR A 34 -4.32 8.13 0.51
C TYR A 34 -3.04 7.71 1.27
N THR A 35 -1.88 8.20 0.83
CA THR A 35 -0.59 7.86 1.45
C THR A 35 -0.51 8.32 2.91
N THR A 36 -1.11 9.45 3.25
CA THR A 36 -1.18 9.95 4.62
C THR A 36 -2.06 9.08 5.51
N ILE A 37 -3.19 8.59 4.97
CA ILE A 37 -4.10 7.70 5.73
C ILE A 37 -3.42 6.37 6.05
N MET A 38 -2.68 5.80 5.10
CA MET A 38 -1.96 4.53 5.29
C MET A 38 -0.73 4.62 6.20
N SER A 39 -0.19 5.82 6.46
CA SER A 39 0.97 6.03 7.35
C SER A 39 0.63 5.99 8.85
N LYS A 40 -0.51 5.44 9.25
CA LYS A 40 -1.01 5.37 10.64
C LYS A 40 -1.20 6.73 11.35
N LYS A 41 -1.07 7.85 10.64
CA LYS A 41 -1.49 9.15 11.16
C LYS A 41 -3.00 9.24 11.03
N GLU A 42 -3.66 9.76 12.06
CA GLU A 42 -5.11 9.98 12.00
C GLU A 42 -5.46 10.83 10.77
N ALA A 43 -6.32 10.27 9.91
CA ALA A 43 -6.79 10.99 8.73
C ALA A 43 -7.55 12.24 9.14
N SER A 44 -7.21 13.38 8.56
CA SER A 44 -7.94 14.61 8.80
C SER A 44 -9.41 14.51 8.34
N PRO A 45 -10.33 15.30 8.90
CA PRO A 45 -11.73 15.31 8.47
C PRO A 45 -11.90 15.53 6.96
N LYS A 46 -11.06 16.39 6.37
CA LYS A 46 -11.07 16.67 4.91
C LYS A 46 -10.67 15.43 4.10
N GLN A 47 -9.70 14.65 4.56
CA GLN A 47 -9.28 13.41 3.89
C GLN A 47 -10.37 12.33 4.00
N LYS A 48 -11.00 12.18 5.17
CA LYS A 48 -12.14 11.28 5.36
C LYS A 48 -13.30 11.65 4.43
N LEU A 49 -13.64 12.95 4.34
CA LEU A 49 -14.65 13.43 3.40
C LEU A 49 -14.30 13.13 1.95
N GLY A 50 -13.03 13.33 1.56
CA GLY A 50 -12.55 12.99 0.22
C GLY A 50 -12.76 11.51 -0.11
N LEU A 51 -12.44 10.59 0.82
CA LEU A 51 -12.70 9.16 0.65
C LEU A 51 -14.20 8.85 0.53
N ILE A 52 -15.04 9.45 1.38
CA ILE A 52 -16.49 9.29 1.32
C ILE A 52 -17.02 9.63 -0.07
N LEU A 53 -16.60 10.79 -0.60
CA LEU A 53 -17.04 11.25 -1.92
C LEU A 53 -16.56 10.33 -3.05
N VAL A 54 -15.27 9.98 -3.07
CA VAL A 54 -14.70 9.13 -4.12
C VAL A 54 -15.35 7.75 -4.14
N PHE A 55 -15.42 7.07 -3.00
CA PHE A 55 -16.02 5.73 -2.95
C PHE A 55 -17.54 5.74 -3.05
N GLY A 56 -18.18 6.85 -2.65
CA GLY A 56 -19.60 7.08 -2.93
C GLY A 56 -19.87 7.20 -4.43
N ILE A 57 -19.02 7.94 -5.17
CA ILE A 57 -19.08 8.04 -6.64
C ILE A 57 -18.83 6.68 -7.29
N PHE A 58 -17.88 5.88 -6.78
CA PHE A 58 -17.65 4.51 -7.27
C PHE A 58 -18.90 3.63 -7.08
N SER A 59 -19.61 3.80 -5.96
CA SER A 59 -20.87 3.10 -5.71
C SER A 59 -21.96 3.52 -6.69
N ILE A 60 -22.09 4.82 -6.99
CA ILE A 60 -22.99 5.34 -8.01
C ILE A 60 -22.64 4.76 -9.39
N TYR A 61 -21.36 4.81 -9.78
CA TYR A 61 -20.88 4.23 -11.03
C TYR A 61 -21.22 2.73 -11.11
N GLY A 62 -20.97 1.96 -10.05
CA GLY A 62 -21.30 0.54 -9.99
C GLY A 62 -22.80 0.25 -10.15
N THR A 63 -23.68 1.21 -9.78
CA THR A 63 -25.12 1.12 -10.04
C THR A 63 -25.45 1.46 -11.48
N LEU A 64 -24.91 2.57 -12.02
CA LEU A 64 -25.22 3.06 -13.39
C LEU A 64 -24.66 2.15 -14.48
N SER A 65 -23.51 1.51 -14.23
CA SER A 65 -22.90 0.51 -15.10
C SER A 65 -23.51 -0.89 -14.93
N GLY A 66 -24.44 -1.05 -13.99
CA GLY A 66 -25.13 -2.31 -13.76
C GLY A 66 -26.03 -2.72 -14.90
N ILE A 67 -26.38 -4.00 -14.92
CA ILE A 67 -27.14 -4.63 -16.00
C ILE A 67 -28.51 -4.99 -15.47
N GLU A 68 -29.54 -4.54 -16.17
CA GLU A 68 -30.91 -4.85 -15.81
C GLU A 68 -31.27 -6.28 -16.22
N ILE A 69 -31.72 -7.07 -15.26
CA ILE A 69 -32.21 -8.44 -15.43
C ILE A 69 -33.55 -8.56 -14.72
N MET A 70 -34.62 -8.77 -15.47
CA MET A 70 -35.96 -8.97 -14.93
C MET A 70 -36.43 -7.84 -13.96
N GLY A 71 -36.02 -6.59 -14.22
CA GLY A 71 -36.35 -5.44 -13.36
C GLY A 71 -35.46 -5.28 -12.10
N ALA A 72 -34.46 -6.11 -11.97
CA ALA A 72 -33.37 -5.94 -11.00
C ALA A 72 -32.06 -5.50 -11.68
N ILE A 73 -31.19 -4.83 -10.97
CA ILE A 73 -29.90 -4.37 -11.49
C ILE A 73 -28.78 -5.21 -10.89
N ALA A 74 -28.19 -6.14 -11.67
CA ALA A 74 -26.95 -6.80 -11.33
C ALA A 74 -25.78 -5.82 -11.44
N ASN A 75 -24.94 -5.73 -10.41
CA ASN A 75 -23.98 -4.62 -10.29
C ASN A 75 -22.81 -4.94 -9.36
N ILE A 76 -21.85 -3.99 -9.30
CA ILE A 76 -20.66 -4.04 -8.47
C ILE A 76 -20.62 -2.88 -7.45
N ARG A 77 -21.77 -2.30 -7.14
CA ARG A 77 -21.92 -1.09 -6.31
C ARG A 77 -21.35 -1.23 -4.91
N ASP A 78 -21.53 -2.40 -4.28
CA ASP A 78 -21.21 -2.64 -2.88
C ASP A 78 -19.69 -2.65 -2.62
N LEU A 79 -18.86 -2.81 -3.68
CA LEU A 79 -17.40 -2.70 -3.60
C LEU A 79 -16.94 -1.32 -3.09
N GLY A 80 -17.51 -0.23 -3.60
CA GLY A 80 -17.11 1.11 -3.20
C GLY A 80 -17.21 1.33 -1.69
N PRO A 81 -18.40 1.24 -1.09
CA PRO A 81 -18.58 1.38 0.36
C PRO A 81 -17.81 0.36 1.21
N ALA A 82 -17.75 -0.90 0.78
CA ALA A 82 -16.99 -1.94 1.46
C ALA A 82 -15.50 -1.58 1.56
N ILE A 83 -14.89 -1.15 0.45
CA ILE A 83 -13.50 -0.67 0.40
C ILE A 83 -13.33 0.58 1.26
N ALA A 84 -14.25 1.56 1.16
CA ALA A 84 -14.22 2.77 1.96
C ALA A 84 -14.19 2.47 3.46
N GLY A 85 -15.01 1.52 3.89
CA GLY A 85 -15.03 1.03 5.27
C GLY A 85 -13.73 0.37 5.70
N LEU A 86 -13.20 -0.55 4.89
CA LEU A 86 -11.94 -1.26 5.17
C LEU A 86 -10.71 -0.35 5.25
N ILE A 87 -10.75 0.83 4.62
CA ILE A 87 -9.63 1.78 4.61
C ILE A 87 -9.80 2.90 5.62
N GLY A 88 -11.01 3.49 5.67
CA GLY A 88 -11.26 4.74 6.38
C GLY A 88 -12.07 4.59 7.68
N GLY A 89 -12.49 3.36 7.99
CA GLY A 89 -13.27 3.05 9.18
C GLY A 89 -14.79 3.28 9.03
N PRO A 90 -15.55 3.09 10.14
CA PRO A 90 -17.03 3.02 10.10
C PRO A 90 -17.70 4.25 9.51
N TRP A 91 -17.22 5.44 9.85
CA TRP A 91 -17.82 6.70 9.38
C TRP A 91 -17.60 6.93 7.88
N VAL A 92 -16.44 6.51 7.37
CA VAL A 92 -16.13 6.64 5.94
C VAL A 92 -16.93 5.61 5.14
N GLY A 93 -17.01 4.37 5.63
CA GLY A 93 -17.83 3.33 5.02
C GLY A 93 -19.32 3.67 5.02
N LEU A 94 -19.84 4.15 6.16
CA LEU A 94 -21.23 4.62 6.28
C LEU A 94 -21.52 5.75 5.30
N GLY A 95 -20.65 6.78 5.22
CA GLY A 95 -20.83 7.91 4.33
C GLY A 95 -20.86 7.50 2.86
N ALA A 96 -19.91 6.68 2.42
CA ALA A 96 -19.90 6.15 1.05
C ALA A 96 -21.11 5.25 0.76
N GLY A 97 -21.50 4.42 1.74
CA GLY A 97 -22.69 3.57 1.67
C GLY A 97 -24.00 4.35 1.56
N LEU A 98 -24.13 5.45 2.30
CA LEU A 98 -25.30 6.34 2.20
C LEU A 98 -25.38 6.99 0.83
N ILE A 99 -24.28 7.49 0.26
CA ILE A 99 -24.27 8.08 -1.10
C ILE A 99 -24.76 7.04 -2.12
N GLY A 100 -24.19 5.85 -2.15
CA GLY A 100 -24.55 4.79 -3.08
C GLY A 100 -25.95 4.22 -2.82
N GLY A 101 -26.31 4.02 -1.56
CA GLY A 101 -27.61 3.48 -1.14
C GLY A 101 -28.77 4.42 -1.44
N ILE A 102 -28.63 5.72 -1.15
CA ILE A 102 -29.66 6.73 -1.50
C ILE A 102 -29.82 6.81 -3.01
N HIS A 103 -28.72 6.91 -3.76
CA HIS A 103 -28.79 6.90 -5.23
C HIS A 103 -29.51 5.64 -5.75
N ARG A 104 -29.19 4.45 -5.20
CA ARG A 104 -29.88 3.22 -5.61
C ARG A 104 -31.38 3.24 -5.27
N TYR A 105 -31.72 3.81 -4.13
CA TYR A 105 -33.11 3.96 -3.71
C TYR A 105 -33.94 4.82 -4.69
N THR A 106 -33.37 5.93 -5.18
CA THR A 106 -34.05 6.85 -6.11
C THR A 106 -34.32 6.25 -7.47
N LEU A 107 -33.59 5.22 -7.89
CA LEU A 107 -33.78 4.54 -9.17
C LEU A 107 -34.99 3.57 -9.17
N GLY A 108 -35.48 3.16 -8.01
CA GLY A 108 -36.61 2.22 -7.91
C GLY A 108 -36.27 0.81 -8.46
N GLY A 109 -37.30 0.13 -8.98
CA GLY A 109 -37.20 -1.24 -9.49
C GLY A 109 -37.48 -2.31 -8.42
N VAL A 110 -37.46 -3.60 -8.80
CA VAL A 110 -37.91 -4.70 -7.93
C VAL A 110 -37.07 -4.85 -6.67
N THR A 111 -35.76 -4.60 -6.76
CA THR A 111 -34.78 -4.86 -5.68
C THR A 111 -34.21 -3.59 -5.03
N TYR A 112 -34.84 -2.42 -5.21
CA TYR A 112 -34.25 -1.16 -4.76
C TYR A 112 -34.05 -1.09 -3.25
N ILE A 113 -34.99 -1.60 -2.44
CA ILE A 113 -34.86 -1.60 -0.96
C ILE A 113 -33.71 -2.51 -0.46
N PRO A 114 -33.70 -3.83 -0.76
CA PRO A 114 -32.64 -4.70 -0.28
C PRO A 114 -31.25 -4.29 -0.79
N CYS A 115 -31.17 -3.83 -2.04
CA CYS A 115 -29.95 -3.30 -2.61
C CYS A 115 -29.42 -2.07 -1.87
N SER A 116 -30.27 -1.11 -1.54
CA SER A 116 -29.88 0.11 -0.81
C SER A 116 -29.38 -0.20 0.60
N ILE A 117 -30.09 -1.09 1.30
CA ILE A 117 -29.70 -1.54 2.65
C ILE A 117 -28.37 -2.27 2.62
N SER A 118 -28.16 -3.21 1.68
CA SER A 118 -26.91 -3.95 1.53
C SER A 118 -25.73 -3.01 1.30
N THR A 119 -25.90 -2.01 0.44
CA THR A 119 -24.85 -1.02 0.13
C THR A 119 -24.39 -0.26 1.38
N VAL A 120 -25.32 0.19 2.21
CA VAL A 120 -24.99 0.88 3.48
C VAL A 120 -24.32 -0.08 4.44
N LEU A 121 -24.84 -1.29 4.59
CA LEU A 121 -24.28 -2.30 5.49
C LEU A 121 -22.89 -2.75 5.06
N ALA A 122 -22.61 -2.89 3.77
CA ALA A 122 -21.28 -3.21 3.27
C ALA A 122 -20.23 -2.18 3.75
N GLY A 123 -20.56 -0.90 3.72
CA GLY A 123 -19.71 0.17 4.25
C GLY A 123 -19.53 0.10 5.76
N ILE A 124 -20.61 -0.10 6.51
CA ILE A 124 -20.57 -0.19 7.98
C ILE A 124 -19.74 -1.41 8.43
N VAL A 125 -20.02 -2.60 7.88
CA VAL A 125 -19.33 -3.84 8.27
C VAL A 125 -17.84 -3.78 7.89
N GLY A 126 -17.51 -3.28 6.70
CA GLY A 126 -16.13 -3.00 6.32
C GLY A 126 -15.42 -2.08 7.32
N GLY A 127 -16.10 -1.03 7.76
CA GLY A 127 -15.60 -0.11 8.78
C GLY A 127 -15.46 -0.73 10.18
N LEU A 128 -16.34 -1.62 10.57
CA LEU A 128 -16.22 -2.37 11.84
C LEU A 128 -15.02 -3.31 11.81
N ILE A 129 -14.77 -3.97 10.67
CA ILE A 129 -13.56 -4.80 10.47
C ILE A 129 -12.30 -3.95 10.63
N TYR A 130 -12.24 -2.76 10.01
CA TYR A 130 -11.14 -1.80 10.19
C TYR A 130 -10.94 -1.42 11.66
N HIS A 131 -12.02 -1.10 12.36
CA HIS A 131 -11.96 -0.73 13.77
C HIS A 131 -11.44 -1.88 14.64
N TYR A 132 -11.95 -3.10 14.44
CA TYR A 132 -11.51 -4.29 15.14
C TYR A 132 -10.02 -4.59 14.91
N ARG A 133 -9.53 -4.36 13.70
CA ARG A 133 -8.11 -4.51 13.29
C ARG A 133 -7.23 -3.32 13.71
N LYS A 134 -7.74 -2.37 14.49
CA LYS A 134 -7.02 -1.17 14.96
C LYS A 134 -6.37 -0.38 13.82
N GLY A 135 -7.07 -0.25 12.71
CA GLY A 135 -6.63 0.48 11.52
C GLY A 135 -5.67 -0.29 10.60
N GLY A 136 -5.34 -1.53 10.92
CA GLY A 136 -4.56 -2.40 10.03
C GLY A 136 -5.40 -2.95 8.89
N PHE A 137 -4.80 -3.00 7.68
CA PHE A 137 -5.49 -3.60 6.54
C PHE A 137 -5.64 -5.11 6.70
N VAL A 138 -6.72 -5.67 6.19
CA VAL A 138 -7.02 -7.10 6.28
C VAL A 138 -6.23 -7.92 5.25
N SER A 139 -6.05 -9.22 5.52
CA SER A 139 -5.50 -10.14 4.51
C SER A 139 -6.42 -10.23 3.29
N ILE A 140 -5.85 -10.60 2.14
CA ILE A 140 -6.62 -10.79 0.89
C ILE A 140 -7.77 -11.77 1.12
N THR A 141 -7.50 -12.90 1.77
CA THR A 141 -8.50 -13.92 2.09
C THR A 141 -9.65 -13.34 2.92
N THR A 142 -9.34 -12.57 3.97
CA THR A 142 -10.36 -11.93 4.82
C THR A 142 -11.21 -10.94 4.03
N ALA A 143 -10.60 -10.13 3.16
CA ALA A 143 -11.30 -9.16 2.33
C ALA A 143 -12.26 -9.85 1.33
N VAL A 144 -11.80 -10.90 0.67
CA VAL A 144 -12.62 -11.69 -0.27
C VAL A 144 -13.76 -12.37 0.46
N THR A 145 -13.47 -13.07 1.58
CA THR A 145 -14.51 -13.73 2.39
C THR A 145 -15.58 -12.74 2.87
N PHE A 146 -15.15 -11.57 3.35
CA PHE A 146 -16.06 -10.51 3.73
C PHE A 146 -16.99 -10.11 2.58
N MET A 147 -16.45 -9.89 1.38
CA MET A 147 -17.26 -9.46 0.24
C MET A 147 -18.20 -10.55 -0.25
N VAL A 148 -17.74 -11.79 -0.30
CA VAL A 148 -18.58 -12.95 -0.66
C VAL A 148 -19.74 -13.11 0.32
N LEU A 149 -19.48 -12.98 1.62
CA LEU A 149 -20.53 -13.07 2.65
C LEU A 149 -21.50 -11.89 2.57
N MET A 150 -21.02 -10.68 2.27
CA MET A 150 -21.87 -9.51 2.08
C MET A 150 -22.79 -9.67 0.86
N GLU A 151 -22.31 -10.20 -0.26
CA GLU A 151 -23.14 -10.47 -1.43
C GLU A 151 -24.15 -11.60 -1.17
N ALA A 152 -23.73 -12.66 -0.48
CA ALA A 152 -24.66 -13.72 -0.09
C ALA A 152 -25.77 -13.18 0.84
N PHE A 153 -25.41 -12.33 1.80
CA PHE A 153 -26.36 -11.62 2.65
C PHE A 153 -27.32 -10.71 1.85
N HIS A 154 -26.81 -9.97 0.87
CA HIS A 154 -27.58 -9.14 -0.03
C HIS A 154 -28.63 -9.97 -0.78
N MET A 155 -28.25 -11.13 -1.33
CA MET A 155 -29.21 -12.04 -1.99
C MET A 155 -30.25 -12.58 -1.00
N GLY A 156 -29.82 -12.95 0.20
CA GLY A 156 -30.74 -13.37 1.27
C GLY A 156 -31.73 -12.26 1.66
N LEU A 157 -31.26 -11.04 1.79
CA LEU A 157 -32.09 -9.88 2.08
C LEU A 157 -33.15 -9.63 0.98
N ALA A 158 -32.75 -9.79 -0.29
CA ALA A 158 -33.68 -9.68 -1.42
C ALA A 158 -34.77 -10.77 -1.38
N LEU A 159 -34.44 -12.01 -1.06
CA LEU A 159 -35.41 -13.10 -0.91
C LEU A 159 -36.43 -12.85 0.22
N VAL A 160 -36.01 -12.18 1.29
CA VAL A 160 -36.89 -11.88 2.44
C VAL A 160 -37.81 -10.69 2.15
N ILE A 161 -37.27 -9.62 1.59
CA ILE A 161 -37.99 -8.33 1.42
C ILE A 161 -38.88 -8.32 0.20
N VAL A 162 -38.45 -8.87 -0.95
CA VAL A 162 -39.20 -8.78 -2.20
C VAL A 162 -40.32 -9.85 -2.26
N LYS A 163 -41.49 -9.43 -2.54
CA LYS A 163 -42.67 -10.31 -2.69
C LYS A 163 -43.37 -10.05 -4.03
N PRO A 164 -44.01 -11.07 -4.65
CA PRO A 164 -44.06 -12.47 -4.22
C PRO A 164 -42.75 -13.20 -4.45
N PHE A 165 -42.52 -14.31 -3.72
CA PHE A 165 -41.30 -15.13 -3.81
C PHE A 165 -41.06 -15.68 -5.24
N SER A 166 -42.11 -15.98 -5.97
CA SER A 166 -42.05 -16.40 -7.39
C SER A 166 -41.45 -15.37 -8.33
N LEU A 167 -41.47 -14.08 -7.97
CA LEU A 167 -40.83 -13.01 -8.71
C LEU A 167 -39.34 -12.94 -8.46
N ILE A 168 -38.93 -13.01 -7.18
CA ILE A 168 -37.52 -12.78 -6.82
C ILE A 168 -36.63 -14.00 -7.03
N LEU A 169 -37.15 -15.22 -6.90
CA LEU A 169 -36.33 -16.43 -6.99
C LEU A 169 -35.66 -16.59 -8.38
N PRO A 170 -36.31 -16.44 -9.52
CA PRO A 170 -35.67 -16.49 -10.83
C PRO A 170 -34.60 -15.40 -11.00
N ILE A 171 -34.81 -14.21 -10.45
CA ILE A 171 -33.85 -13.10 -10.49
C ILE A 171 -32.58 -13.53 -9.76
N ILE A 172 -32.69 -13.99 -8.50
CA ILE A 172 -31.54 -14.43 -7.69
C ILE A 172 -30.78 -15.56 -8.35
N GLN A 173 -31.46 -16.55 -8.94
CA GLN A 173 -30.81 -17.65 -9.66
C GLN A 173 -29.93 -17.19 -10.82
N ASN A 174 -30.29 -16.10 -11.48
CA ASN A 174 -29.53 -15.56 -12.61
C ASN A 174 -28.40 -14.60 -12.19
N VAL A 175 -28.59 -13.82 -11.11
CA VAL A 175 -27.63 -12.74 -10.77
C VAL A 175 -26.68 -13.10 -9.63
N SER A 176 -27.02 -14.04 -8.75
CA SER A 176 -26.26 -14.29 -7.51
C SER A 176 -24.83 -14.73 -7.80
N LEU A 177 -24.62 -15.76 -8.62
CA LEU A 177 -23.30 -16.28 -8.91
C LEU A 177 -22.40 -15.26 -9.61
N PRO A 178 -22.83 -14.58 -10.70
CA PRO A 178 -22.03 -13.51 -11.31
C PRO A 178 -21.68 -12.39 -10.36
N MET A 179 -22.61 -11.91 -9.53
CA MET A 179 -22.35 -10.83 -8.58
C MET A 179 -21.38 -11.24 -7.48
N ILE A 180 -21.56 -12.42 -6.86
CA ILE A 180 -20.68 -12.94 -5.83
C ILE A 180 -19.26 -13.11 -6.37
N LEU A 181 -19.10 -13.70 -7.56
CA LEU A 181 -17.78 -13.92 -8.17
C LEU A 181 -17.12 -12.59 -8.53
N THR A 182 -17.82 -11.68 -9.17
CA THR A 182 -17.23 -10.41 -9.61
C THR A 182 -16.88 -9.50 -8.44
N ASN A 183 -17.76 -9.35 -7.47
CA ASN A 183 -17.49 -8.53 -6.28
C ASN A 183 -16.41 -9.15 -5.40
N GLY A 184 -16.39 -10.48 -5.24
CA GLY A 184 -15.32 -11.20 -4.55
C GLY A 184 -13.97 -11.05 -5.24
N LEU A 185 -13.92 -11.21 -6.57
CA LEU A 185 -12.71 -10.99 -7.37
C LEU A 185 -12.23 -9.55 -7.29
N GLY A 186 -13.14 -8.58 -7.45
CA GLY A 186 -12.84 -7.14 -7.34
C GLY A 186 -12.23 -6.78 -5.99
N MET A 187 -12.80 -7.29 -4.91
CA MET A 187 -12.26 -7.10 -3.57
C MET A 187 -10.88 -7.77 -3.41
N GLY A 188 -10.69 -8.97 -3.99
CA GLY A 188 -9.41 -9.68 -3.97
C GLY A 188 -8.30 -8.90 -4.67
N ILE A 189 -8.57 -8.39 -5.88
CA ILE A 189 -7.62 -7.58 -6.65
C ILE A 189 -7.30 -6.28 -5.90
N PHE A 190 -8.32 -5.61 -5.36
CA PHE A 190 -8.12 -4.40 -4.56
C PHE A 190 -7.24 -4.67 -3.33
N ALA A 191 -7.55 -5.72 -2.57
CA ALA A 191 -6.78 -6.10 -1.39
C ALA A 191 -5.33 -6.47 -1.74
N PHE A 192 -5.10 -7.14 -2.87
CA PHE A 192 -3.77 -7.44 -3.39
C PHE A 192 -2.98 -6.17 -3.72
N ILE A 193 -3.60 -5.21 -4.41
CA ILE A 193 -2.97 -3.91 -4.70
C ILE A 193 -2.55 -3.20 -3.42
N ILE A 194 -3.44 -3.12 -2.43
CA ILE A 194 -3.14 -2.48 -1.15
C ILE A 194 -2.00 -3.18 -0.40
N HIS A 195 -2.04 -4.51 -0.36
CA HIS A 195 -1.00 -5.30 0.30
C HIS A 195 0.38 -5.07 -0.32
N ASN A 196 0.46 -5.06 -1.65
CA ASN A 196 1.71 -4.78 -2.35
C ASN A 196 2.22 -3.35 -2.09
N LEU A 197 1.32 -2.36 -2.05
CA LEU A 197 1.70 -0.97 -1.75
C LEU A 197 2.23 -0.80 -0.32
N ILE A 198 1.64 -1.48 0.65
CA ILE A 198 2.13 -1.48 2.04
C ILE A 198 3.53 -2.07 2.08
N LYS A 199 3.73 -3.24 1.47
CA LYS A 199 5.02 -3.94 1.42
C LYS A 199 6.10 -3.12 0.70
N GLU A 200 5.76 -2.50 -0.43
CA GLU A 200 6.68 -1.62 -1.17
C GLU A 200 7.19 -0.48 -0.28
N ARG A 201 6.31 0.14 0.50
CA ARG A 201 6.65 1.24 1.41
C ARG A 201 7.51 0.79 2.59
N GLU A 202 7.18 -0.34 3.20
CA GLU A 202 7.98 -0.88 4.29
C GLU A 202 9.40 -1.19 3.81
N THR A 203 9.54 -1.77 2.62
CA THR A 203 10.83 -2.04 2.00
C THR A 203 11.60 -0.75 1.71
N GLN A 204 10.94 0.26 1.16
CA GLN A 204 11.56 1.55 0.86
C GLN A 204 12.02 2.28 2.13
N HIS A 205 11.21 2.30 3.17
CA HIS A 205 11.56 2.91 4.45
C HIS A 205 12.75 2.21 5.12
N THR A 206 12.78 0.87 5.08
CA THR A 206 13.91 0.09 5.59
C THR A 206 15.19 0.39 4.82
N LYS A 207 15.09 0.52 3.48
CA LYS A 207 16.23 0.88 2.64
C LYS A 207 16.78 2.25 2.99
N GLU A 208 15.92 3.26 3.12
CA GLU A 208 16.31 4.64 3.50
C GLU A 208 16.97 4.69 4.88
N MET A 209 16.50 3.89 5.85
CA MET A 209 17.14 3.78 7.17
C MET A 209 18.54 3.20 7.06
N ILE A 210 18.72 2.08 6.33
CA ILE A 210 20.02 1.43 6.14
C ILE A 210 21.00 2.38 5.42
N GLU A 211 20.57 3.07 4.38
CA GLU A 211 21.39 4.06 3.67
C GLU A 211 21.81 5.20 4.60
N GLY A 212 20.92 5.68 5.46
CA GLY A 212 21.23 6.68 6.48
C GLY A 212 22.27 6.21 7.49
N GLU A 213 22.14 4.99 8.02
CA GLU A 213 23.10 4.39 8.95
C GLU A 213 24.49 4.20 8.31
N LEU A 214 24.51 3.75 7.04
CA LEU A 214 25.77 3.60 6.30
C LEU A 214 26.44 4.94 6.00
N SER A 215 25.67 6.00 5.75
CA SER A 215 26.21 7.35 5.56
C SER A 215 26.93 7.85 6.84
N VAL A 216 26.33 7.63 8.01
CA VAL A 216 26.97 7.96 9.30
C VAL A 216 28.22 7.12 9.51
N ALA A 217 28.19 5.81 9.22
CA ALA A 217 29.35 4.93 9.32
C ALA A 217 30.49 5.39 8.41
N ARG A 218 30.18 5.86 7.17
CA ARG A 218 31.15 6.47 6.26
C ARG A 218 31.80 7.73 6.87
N GLU A 219 31.00 8.61 7.44
CA GLU A 219 31.51 9.82 8.06
C GLU A 219 32.48 9.51 9.20
N ILE A 220 32.15 8.53 10.06
CA ILE A 220 33.04 8.04 11.13
C ILE A 220 34.31 7.46 10.54
N GLN A 221 34.22 6.55 9.57
CA GLN A 221 35.38 5.92 8.92
C GLN A 221 36.30 6.96 8.29
N MET A 222 35.74 7.89 7.54
CA MET A 222 36.51 8.95 6.89
C MET A 222 37.14 9.93 7.90
N SER A 223 36.63 10.01 9.13
CA SER A 223 37.22 10.84 10.19
C SER A 223 38.49 10.25 10.78
N ILE A 224 38.72 8.94 10.63
CA ILE A 224 39.84 8.22 11.20
C ILE A 224 41.12 8.36 10.35
N VAL A 225 40.96 8.60 9.02
CA VAL A 225 42.09 8.77 8.11
C VAL A 225 42.59 10.22 8.11
N PRO A 226 43.90 10.48 7.89
CA PRO A 226 44.44 11.83 7.80
C PRO A 226 43.80 12.62 6.65
N LYS A 227 43.42 13.89 6.94
CA LYS A 227 42.73 14.77 5.94
C LYS A 227 43.46 16.11 5.73
N ILE A 228 44.46 16.44 6.55
CA ILE A 228 45.16 17.73 6.49
C ILE A 228 46.42 17.55 5.67
N PHE A 229 46.56 18.35 4.62
CA PHE A 229 47.70 18.31 3.71
C PHE A 229 48.21 19.74 3.44
N PRO A 230 49.54 19.97 3.42
CA PRO A 230 50.60 19.02 3.76
C PRO A 230 50.56 18.67 5.27
N PRO A 231 50.84 17.39 5.65
CA PRO A 231 50.74 16.96 7.05
C PRO A 231 51.91 17.47 7.93
N PHE A 232 53.06 17.78 7.32
CA PHE A 232 54.27 18.24 7.99
C PHE A 232 54.77 19.54 7.33
N PRO A 233 54.10 20.69 7.54
CA PRO A 233 54.43 21.94 6.85
C PRO A 233 55.82 22.50 7.24
N GLU A 234 56.36 22.07 8.36
CA GLU A 234 57.70 22.43 8.85
C GLU A 234 58.86 21.65 8.17
N LYS A 235 58.56 20.55 7.47
CA LYS A 235 59.53 19.72 6.73
C LYS A 235 59.47 20.03 5.26
N SER A 236 60.30 20.95 4.80
CA SER A 236 60.32 21.40 3.39
C SER A 236 60.78 20.34 2.39
N GLU A 237 61.44 19.29 2.88
CA GLU A 237 61.90 18.11 2.11
C GLU A 237 60.83 17.05 1.90
N LEU A 238 59.67 17.18 2.55
CA LEU A 238 58.57 16.23 2.47
C LEU A 238 57.35 16.86 1.82
N ASP A 239 56.82 16.19 0.80
CA ASP A 239 55.51 16.48 0.23
C ASP A 239 54.69 15.19 0.15
N VAL A 240 53.63 15.10 1.01
CA VAL A 240 52.80 13.92 1.14
C VAL A 240 51.36 14.29 0.85
N PHE A 241 50.72 13.55 -0.04
CA PHE A 241 49.33 13.65 -0.36
C PHE A 241 48.71 12.25 -0.45
N ALA A 242 47.48 12.08 0.07
CA ALA A 242 46.74 10.85 -0.04
C ALA A 242 45.23 11.14 -0.20
N ILE A 243 44.55 10.24 -0.86
CA ILE A 243 43.11 10.27 -1.05
C ILE A 243 42.52 8.88 -0.89
N LEU A 244 41.33 8.79 -0.29
CA LEU A 244 40.57 7.57 -0.11
C LEU A 244 39.17 7.76 -0.66
N GLU A 245 38.80 6.96 -1.66
CA GLU A 245 37.46 6.93 -2.23
C GLU A 245 36.90 5.52 -2.15
N PRO A 246 36.10 5.19 -1.11
CA PRO A 246 35.51 3.87 -0.97
C PRO A 246 34.56 3.56 -2.14
N ALA A 247 34.66 2.35 -2.69
CA ALA A 247 33.80 1.88 -3.77
C ALA A 247 32.33 1.64 -3.37
N LYS A 248 32.04 1.56 -2.06
CA LYS A 248 30.73 1.52 -1.43
C LYS A 248 30.63 2.63 -0.39
N GLU A 249 29.54 2.66 0.35
CA GLU A 249 29.37 3.64 1.44
C GLU A 249 30.52 3.56 2.47
N VAL A 250 31.00 2.35 2.77
CA VAL A 250 32.16 2.07 3.63
C VAL A 250 33.08 1.04 2.98
N GLY A 251 34.38 1.11 3.24
CA GLY A 251 35.40 0.28 2.61
C GLY A 251 36.40 -0.34 3.58
N GLY A 252 37.29 -1.21 3.04
CA GLY A 252 38.39 -1.83 3.78
C GLY A 252 39.70 -1.10 3.63
N ASP A 253 39.82 -0.22 2.63
CA ASP A 253 41.04 0.52 2.35
C ASP A 253 41.39 1.47 3.50
N LEU A 254 42.70 1.59 3.77
CA LEU A 254 43.23 2.53 4.75
C LEU A 254 44.56 3.09 4.29
N TYR A 255 44.90 4.27 4.77
CA TYR A 255 46.23 4.82 4.75
C TYR A 255 46.53 5.56 6.05
N ASP A 256 47.81 5.63 6.41
CA ASP A 256 48.31 6.45 7.48
C ASP A 256 49.75 6.90 7.18
N PHE A 257 50.16 7.99 7.84
CA PHE A 257 51.52 8.46 7.82
C PHE A 257 51.81 9.28 9.08
N PHE A 258 52.99 9.09 9.64
CA PHE A 258 53.44 9.80 10.85
C PHE A 258 55.00 9.79 10.90
N LEU A 259 55.56 10.75 11.58
CA LEU A 259 57.00 10.77 11.85
C LEU A 259 57.30 9.91 13.07
N LEU A 260 58.24 8.98 12.94
CA LEU A 260 58.79 8.19 14.05
C LEU A 260 59.77 9.04 14.87
N ASP A 261 60.56 9.83 14.19
CA ASP A 261 61.51 10.83 14.71
C ASP A 261 61.72 11.92 13.65
N ASP A 262 62.66 12.82 13.84
CA ASP A 262 62.93 13.94 12.93
C ASP A 262 63.36 13.53 11.53
N ASP A 263 63.90 12.33 11.34
CA ASP A 263 64.48 11.84 10.10
C ASP A 263 63.74 10.65 9.48
N HIS A 264 62.77 10.07 10.19
CA HIS A 264 62.09 8.86 9.75
C HIS A 264 60.59 9.06 9.60
N LEU A 265 60.10 8.96 8.37
CA LEU A 265 58.66 8.91 8.02
C LEU A 265 58.20 7.45 7.92
N CYS A 266 57.15 7.11 8.66
CA CYS A 266 56.42 5.88 8.48
C CYS A 266 55.13 6.16 7.67
N PHE A 267 54.82 5.30 6.72
CA PHE A 267 53.52 5.31 6.02
C PHE A 267 53.00 3.89 5.88
N THR A 268 51.66 3.77 5.93
CA THR A 268 50.93 2.51 5.80
C THR A 268 49.87 2.67 4.71
N ILE A 269 49.74 1.68 3.83
CA ILE A 269 48.65 1.51 2.90
C ILE A 269 48.17 0.08 3.07
N GLY A 270 46.87 -0.11 3.26
CA GLY A 270 46.26 -1.41 3.43
C GLY A 270 44.90 -1.53 2.75
N ASP A 271 44.58 -2.74 2.36
CA ASP A 271 43.24 -3.12 1.86
C ASP A 271 42.79 -4.38 2.63
N VAL A 272 41.69 -4.25 3.35
CA VAL A 272 41.09 -5.37 4.08
C VAL A 272 40.28 -6.22 3.11
N SER A 273 40.59 -7.51 3.05
CA SER A 273 39.85 -8.47 2.23
C SER A 273 38.37 -8.44 2.54
N GLY A 274 37.55 -8.25 1.50
CA GLY A 274 36.09 -8.14 1.59
C GLY A 274 35.55 -6.75 1.23
N LYS A 275 34.28 -6.48 1.52
CA LYS A 275 33.61 -5.21 1.19
C LYS A 275 32.56 -4.86 2.23
N GLY A 276 32.24 -3.56 2.32
CA GLY A 276 31.20 -3.02 3.19
C GLY A 276 31.53 -3.08 4.67
N VAL A 277 30.52 -3.18 5.53
CA VAL A 277 30.64 -3.02 6.99
C VAL A 277 31.71 -3.93 7.65
N PRO A 278 31.81 -5.24 7.35
CA PRO A 278 32.85 -6.07 7.96
C PRO A 278 34.26 -5.57 7.66
N ALA A 279 34.55 -5.23 6.40
CA ALA A 279 35.86 -4.73 6.00
C ALA A 279 36.18 -3.38 6.65
N SER A 280 35.18 -2.47 6.75
CA SER A 280 35.37 -1.17 7.39
C SER A 280 35.65 -1.26 8.89
N LEU A 281 35.05 -2.24 9.58
CA LEU A 281 35.36 -2.49 11.01
C LEU A 281 36.79 -2.98 11.21
N PHE A 282 37.26 -3.91 10.37
CA PHE A 282 38.65 -4.36 10.41
C PHE A 282 39.63 -3.23 10.09
N MET A 283 39.30 -2.38 9.11
CA MET A 283 40.06 -1.17 8.81
C MET A 283 40.19 -0.27 10.04
N ALA A 284 39.09 0.02 10.72
CA ALA A 284 39.06 0.88 11.89
C ALA A 284 39.89 0.29 13.05
N VAL A 285 39.79 -1.04 13.26
CA VAL A 285 40.62 -1.74 14.28
C VAL A 285 42.08 -1.68 13.90
N THR A 286 42.46 -1.95 12.65
CA THR A 286 43.87 -1.89 12.18
C THR A 286 44.45 -0.51 12.40
N LYS A 287 43.71 0.53 12.00
CA LYS A 287 44.10 1.93 12.19
C LYS A 287 44.29 2.30 13.66
N THR A 288 43.41 1.80 14.54
CA THR A 288 43.52 2.05 15.99
C THR A 288 44.75 1.35 16.59
N LEU A 289 45.08 0.13 16.13
CA LEU A 289 46.25 -0.60 16.58
C LEU A 289 47.55 0.03 16.12
N GLU A 290 47.60 0.65 14.95
CA GLU A 290 48.75 1.43 14.46
C GLU A 290 49.07 2.59 15.40
N LEU A 291 48.04 3.34 15.85
CA LEU A 291 48.18 4.44 16.79
C LEU A 291 48.71 4.02 18.17
N LEU A 292 48.49 2.77 18.59
CA LEU A 292 48.96 2.24 19.89
C LEU A 292 50.41 1.74 19.88
N ARG A 293 51.06 1.68 18.71
CA ARG A 293 52.46 1.22 18.58
C ARG A 293 53.51 2.36 18.59
N ILE A 294 53.03 3.58 18.67
CA ILE A 294 53.82 4.81 18.80
C ILE A 294 53.92 5.15 20.31
#